data_aee1d490cfb701e2310cf3e97f9fbf76
#
_entry.id   aee1d490cfb701e2310cf3e97f9fbf76
#
_cell.length_a   1.000
_cell.length_b   1.000
_cell.length_c   1.000
_cell.angle_alpha   90.00
_cell.angle_beta   90.00
_cell.angle_gamma   90.00
#
_symmetry.space_group_name_H-M   'P 1'
#
loop_
_entity.id
_entity.type
_entity.pdbx_description
1 polymer ?
#
loop_
_entity_poly.entity_id
_entity_poly.type
_entity_poly.pdbx_seq_one_letter_code
_entity_poly.pdbx_strand_id
1 'polypeptide(L)'
;LPANKLAAQIARQSKVIGEGERFAVVFVAMGITYKEASFFMNDFERTGALERVVFFLNLADDPTIERVATPRCALSVAEYLAYAHHLHVLVILTDMTNYCEALREISTAREEVPGRRGYPGYMYTDLASIYERAGRIKGVPGSITQIPILTMPDDDITHPVPDLTGYITEGQIVLSRDLFRRGADPPIDVLPCLSRLMNLGIGPGKTREDHRNVADQVYASYAYGRDLRRLVAIVGEEALTDLDRKYLTFADLFERQFISQGDQNRSIEDTLSIGWYLLSMLPEEELKRIKLDFIKKYHPKYRKEGVSEIPQGVR
;
A
#
# COMPACT_ATOMS: atom_id res chain seq x y z
N LEU A 1 -8.52 3.37 11.45
CA LEU A 1 -7.87 2.27 10.72
C LEU A 1 -6.37 2.26 11.05
N PRO A 2 -5.68 1.12 10.97
CA PRO A 2 -4.28 0.98 11.38
C PRO A 2 -3.29 1.49 10.32
N ALA A 3 -3.57 2.64 9.69
CA ALA A 3 -2.69 3.24 8.69
C ALA A 3 -1.30 3.56 9.28
N ASN A 4 -1.26 4.07 10.50
CA ASN A 4 0.00 4.38 11.19
C ASN A 4 0.83 3.11 11.49
N LYS A 5 0.16 1.99 11.88
CA LYS A 5 0.84 0.70 12.04
C LYS A 5 1.44 0.20 10.73
N LEU A 6 0.69 0.29 9.64
CA LEU A 6 1.16 -0.09 8.31
C LEU A 6 2.32 0.81 7.84
N ALA A 7 2.24 2.13 8.08
CA ALA A 7 3.32 3.07 7.77
C ALA A 7 4.62 2.73 8.50
N ALA A 8 4.53 2.45 9.81
CA ALA A 8 5.68 2.03 10.61
C ALA A 8 6.26 0.70 10.12
N GLN A 9 5.41 -0.26 9.76
CA GLN A 9 5.83 -1.54 9.21
C GLN A 9 6.54 -1.39 7.86
N ILE A 10 6.03 -0.56 6.95
CA ILE A 10 6.66 -0.26 5.67
C ILE A 10 8.04 0.38 5.91
N ALA A 11 8.13 1.40 6.77
CA ALA A 11 9.40 2.05 7.09
C ALA A 11 10.45 1.05 7.64
N ARG A 12 10.02 0.15 8.51
CA ARG A 12 10.86 -0.84 9.16
C ARG A 12 11.32 -1.97 8.23
N GLN A 13 10.44 -2.46 7.35
CA GLN A 13 10.69 -3.62 6.50
C GLN A 13 11.23 -3.26 5.12
N SER A 14 11.15 -2.00 4.71
CA SER A 14 11.63 -1.56 3.41
C SER A 14 13.14 -1.69 3.28
N LYS A 15 13.56 -2.16 2.12
CA LYS A 15 14.97 -2.30 1.73
C LYS A 15 15.11 -2.21 0.23
N VAL A 16 16.30 -1.90 -0.24
CA VAL A 16 16.66 -1.97 -1.66
C VAL A 16 17.09 -3.40 -2.00
N ILE A 17 16.71 -3.89 -3.16
CA ILE A 17 17.17 -5.17 -3.69
C ILE A 17 18.50 -4.93 -4.41
N GLY A 18 19.60 -5.46 -3.86
CA GLY A 18 20.94 -5.32 -4.41
C GLY A 18 22.01 -5.32 -3.30
N GLU A 19 23.19 -5.82 -3.57
CA GLU A 19 24.32 -5.75 -2.64
C GLU A 19 24.93 -4.34 -2.64
N GLY A 20 25.16 -3.77 -1.46
CA GLY A 20 25.82 -2.48 -1.30
C GLY A 20 24.95 -1.24 -1.56
N GLU A 21 23.67 -1.40 -1.87
CA GLU A 21 22.75 -0.26 -2.07
C GLU A 21 22.48 0.44 -0.74
N ARG A 22 22.71 1.76 -0.72
CA ARG A 22 22.51 2.60 0.46
C ARG A 22 21.06 3.06 0.53
N PHE A 23 20.42 2.89 1.69
CA PHE A 23 19.01 3.16 1.89
C PHE A 23 18.76 4.04 3.13
N ALA A 24 17.83 4.98 3.02
CA ALA A 24 17.34 5.78 4.12
C ALA A 24 15.83 5.99 4.04
N VAL A 25 15.22 6.26 5.18
CA VAL A 25 13.80 6.62 5.29
C VAL A 25 13.71 8.06 5.80
N VAL A 26 12.87 8.87 5.18
CA VAL A 26 12.45 10.17 5.69
C VAL A 26 10.98 10.05 6.09
N PHE A 27 10.73 10.04 7.38
CA PHE A 27 9.39 9.90 7.94
C PHE A 27 8.87 11.26 8.37
N VAL A 28 7.73 11.66 7.80
CA VAL A 28 7.16 13.00 7.95
C VAL A 28 5.77 12.86 8.56
N ALA A 29 5.61 13.28 9.80
CA ALA A 29 4.33 13.26 10.51
C ALA A 29 3.79 14.69 10.67
N MET A 30 2.58 14.93 10.17
CA MET A 30 1.95 16.25 10.10
C MET A 30 0.62 16.26 10.83
N GLY A 31 0.48 17.14 11.82
CA GLY A 31 -0.76 17.32 12.58
C GLY A 31 -1.18 16.06 13.34
N ILE A 32 -0.24 15.25 13.77
CA ILE A 32 -0.50 14.04 14.56
C ILE A 32 -0.58 14.34 16.04
N THR A 33 -1.26 13.48 16.78
CA THR A 33 -1.34 13.58 18.23
C THR A 33 -0.02 13.18 18.90
N TYR A 34 0.19 13.66 20.11
CA TYR A 34 1.36 13.27 20.92
C TYR A 34 1.45 11.75 21.15
N LYS A 35 0.30 11.09 21.25
CA LYS A 35 0.23 9.63 21.38
C LYS A 35 0.74 8.92 20.13
N GLU A 36 0.39 9.40 18.95
CA GLU A 36 0.86 8.84 17.68
C GLU A 36 2.35 9.11 17.48
N ALA A 37 2.83 10.30 17.83
CA ALA A 37 4.26 10.63 17.81
C ALA A 37 5.06 9.67 18.70
N SER A 38 4.60 9.45 19.93
CA SER A 38 5.23 8.51 20.86
C SER A 38 5.20 7.06 20.33
N PHE A 39 4.13 6.66 19.67
CA PHE A 39 4.03 5.34 19.03
C PHE A 39 5.12 5.15 17.97
N PHE A 40 5.31 6.11 17.05
CA PHE A 40 6.33 6.01 16.01
C PHE A 40 7.74 6.00 16.61
N MET A 41 8.04 6.90 17.55
CA MET A 41 9.35 6.97 18.19
C MET A 41 9.71 5.66 18.90
N ASN A 42 8.78 5.15 19.71
CA ASN A 42 8.99 3.89 20.44
C ASN A 42 9.13 2.68 19.50
N ASP A 43 8.35 2.63 18.40
CA ASP A 43 8.45 1.52 17.44
C ASP A 43 9.78 1.55 16.69
N PHE A 44 10.24 2.71 16.25
CA PHE A 44 11.51 2.87 15.54
C PHE A 44 12.71 2.62 16.47
N GLU A 45 12.65 3.06 17.72
CA GLU A 45 13.68 2.78 18.73
C GLU A 45 13.75 1.28 19.03
N ARG A 46 12.61 0.66 19.37
CA ARG A 46 12.52 -0.77 19.70
C ARG A 46 13.01 -1.68 18.59
N THR A 47 12.84 -1.27 17.34
CA THR A 47 13.18 -2.08 16.15
C THR A 47 14.56 -1.74 15.57
N GLY A 48 15.27 -0.76 16.14
CA GLY A 48 16.56 -0.27 15.60
C GLY A 48 16.44 0.49 14.27
N ALA A 49 15.23 0.83 13.85
CA ALA A 49 15.01 1.55 12.59
C ALA A 49 15.51 3.01 12.63
N LEU A 50 15.67 3.60 13.83
CA LEU A 50 16.14 4.97 14.01
C LEU A 50 17.49 5.26 13.33
N GLU A 51 18.38 4.28 13.22
CA GLU A 51 19.70 4.44 12.59
C GLU A 51 19.62 4.86 11.11
N ARG A 52 18.50 4.62 10.46
CA ARG A 52 18.27 4.92 9.03
C ARG A 52 17.05 5.80 8.76
N VAL A 53 16.43 6.34 9.81
CA VAL A 53 15.22 7.19 9.71
C VAL A 53 15.58 8.62 10.07
N VAL A 54 15.28 9.56 9.16
CA VAL A 54 15.21 11.00 9.46
C VAL A 54 13.75 11.30 9.77
N PHE A 55 13.47 11.85 10.95
CA PHE A 55 12.12 12.04 11.44
C PHE A 55 11.77 13.53 11.52
N PHE A 56 10.74 13.93 10.77
CA PHE A 56 10.11 15.26 10.83
C PHE A 56 8.77 15.14 11.53
N LEU A 57 8.59 15.92 12.58
CA LEU A 57 7.40 15.88 13.41
C LEU A 57 6.77 17.26 13.52
N ASN A 58 5.50 17.34 13.18
CA ASN A 58 4.62 18.47 13.48
C ASN A 58 3.40 17.93 14.22
N LEU A 59 3.17 18.40 15.43
CA LEU A 59 2.06 17.98 16.28
C LEU A 59 0.75 18.71 15.90
N ALA A 60 -0.36 18.18 16.41
CA ALA A 60 -1.68 18.74 16.14
C ALA A 60 -1.87 20.17 16.70
N ASP A 61 -1.18 20.49 17.79
CA ASP A 61 -1.18 21.78 18.47
C ASP A 61 -0.09 22.75 17.99
N ASP A 62 0.82 22.30 17.10
CA ASP A 62 1.80 23.17 16.46
C ASP A 62 1.13 24.13 15.46
N PRO A 63 1.73 25.30 15.19
CA PRO A 63 1.22 26.27 14.25
C PRO A 63 0.92 25.69 12.86
N THR A 64 -0.21 26.04 12.28
CA THR A 64 -0.68 25.57 10.97
C THR A 64 0.33 25.85 9.86
N ILE A 65 1.04 27.00 9.91
CA ILE A 65 2.04 27.35 8.89
C ILE A 65 3.27 26.42 8.92
N GLU A 66 3.64 25.91 10.09
CA GLU A 66 4.73 24.95 10.23
C GLU A 66 4.33 23.61 9.59
N ARG A 67 3.06 23.21 9.70
CA ARG A 67 2.53 22.00 9.06
C ARG A 67 2.67 22.06 7.55
N VAL A 68 2.44 23.23 6.94
CA VAL A 68 2.60 23.43 5.50
C VAL A 68 4.09 23.45 5.08
N ALA A 69 4.99 23.91 5.94
CA ALA A 69 6.42 23.92 5.67
C ALA A 69 7.09 22.54 5.83
N THR A 70 6.60 21.73 6.77
CA THR A 70 7.21 20.46 7.19
C THR A 70 7.50 19.49 6.02
N PRO A 71 6.57 19.16 5.11
CA PRO A 71 6.86 18.21 4.03
C PRO A 71 7.87 18.78 3.02
N ARG A 72 7.91 20.10 2.83
CA ARG A 72 8.86 20.74 1.93
C ARG A 72 10.29 20.67 2.47
N CYS A 73 10.47 20.93 3.77
CA CYS A 73 11.75 20.79 4.44
C CYS A 73 12.24 19.34 4.39
N ALA A 74 11.35 18.39 4.69
CA ALA A 74 11.66 16.97 4.67
C ALA A 74 12.06 16.47 3.27
N LEU A 75 11.37 16.89 2.23
CA LEU A 75 11.72 16.55 0.87
C LEU A 75 13.04 17.17 0.41
N SER A 76 13.40 18.36 0.90
CA SER A 76 14.71 18.94 0.61
C SER A 76 15.84 18.11 1.24
N VAL A 77 15.63 17.58 2.44
CA VAL A 77 16.57 16.62 3.05
C VAL A 77 16.60 15.31 2.26
N ALA A 78 15.46 14.80 1.84
CA ALA A 78 15.39 13.58 1.02
C ALA A 78 16.13 13.74 -0.31
N GLU A 79 15.99 14.88 -0.99
CA GLU A 79 16.72 15.19 -2.22
C GLU A 79 18.23 15.28 -1.99
N TYR A 80 18.66 15.90 -0.90
CA TYR A 80 20.07 15.96 -0.54
C TYR A 80 20.66 14.56 -0.29
N LEU A 81 19.95 13.71 0.45
CA LEU A 81 20.37 12.34 0.69
C LEU A 81 20.40 11.53 -0.61
N ALA A 82 19.38 11.67 -1.46
CA ALA A 82 19.25 10.89 -2.68
C ALA A 82 20.27 11.33 -3.74
N TYR A 83 20.41 12.62 -3.99
CA TYR A 83 21.12 13.10 -5.16
C TYR A 83 22.56 13.55 -4.86
N ALA A 84 22.85 14.04 -3.65
CA ALA A 84 24.23 14.37 -3.24
C ALA A 84 24.95 13.17 -2.62
N HIS A 85 24.24 12.32 -1.86
CA HIS A 85 24.83 11.17 -1.19
C HIS A 85 24.52 9.82 -1.86
N HIS A 86 23.76 9.82 -2.96
CA HIS A 86 23.44 8.65 -3.76
C HIS A 86 22.71 7.53 -2.99
N LEU A 87 21.79 7.92 -2.08
CA LEU A 87 20.96 6.96 -1.37
C LEU A 87 19.64 6.71 -2.11
N HIS A 88 19.07 5.54 -1.91
CA HIS A 88 17.67 5.30 -2.20
C HIS A 88 16.86 5.73 -0.98
N VAL A 89 16.00 6.74 -1.14
CA VAL A 89 15.25 7.35 -0.05
C VAL A 89 13.78 7.02 -0.18
N LEU A 90 13.21 6.42 0.87
CA LEU A 90 11.77 6.27 1.03
C LEU A 90 11.24 7.41 1.88
N VAL A 91 10.33 8.21 1.34
CA VAL A 91 9.65 9.28 2.07
C VAL A 91 8.22 8.84 2.40
N ILE A 92 7.86 8.82 3.67
CA ILE A 92 6.51 8.54 4.15
C ILE A 92 5.92 9.83 4.71
N LEU A 93 4.82 10.30 4.10
CA LEU A 93 4.13 11.53 4.47
C LEU A 93 2.80 11.18 5.13
N THR A 94 2.65 11.41 6.43
CA THR A 94 1.43 11.15 7.20
C THR A 94 1.09 12.33 8.12
N ASP A 95 -0.10 12.92 8.17
CA ASP A 95 -1.29 12.66 7.37
C ASP A 95 -1.49 13.80 6.37
N MET A 96 -1.63 13.45 5.10
CA MET A 96 -1.82 14.46 4.04
C MET A 96 -3.20 15.13 4.11
N THR A 97 -4.17 14.53 4.79
CA THR A 97 -5.44 15.21 5.07
C THR A 97 -5.23 16.37 6.03
N ASN A 98 -4.44 16.19 7.10
CA ASN A 98 -4.10 17.28 8.01
C ASN A 98 -3.32 18.39 7.30
N TYR A 99 -2.47 18.04 6.35
CA TYR A 99 -1.78 19.00 5.50
C TYR A 99 -2.76 19.83 4.66
N CYS A 100 -3.71 19.18 3.99
CA CYS A 100 -4.73 19.87 3.17
C CYS A 100 -5.67 20.73 4.03
N GLU A 101 -6.00 20.28 5.25
CA GLU A 101 -6.76 21.10 6.20
C GLU A 101 -5.99 22.37 6.61
N ALA A 102 -4.67 22.28 6.81
CA ALA A 102 -3.82 23.43 7.05
C ALA A 102 -3.83 24.42 5.87
N LEU A 103 -3.80 23.93 4.63
CA LEU A 103 -3.94 24.78 3.44
C LEU A 103 -5.31 25.49 3.42
N ARG A 104 -6.39 24.77 3.75
CA ARG A 104 -7.75 25.32 3.82
C ARG A 104 -7.85 26.43 4.87
N GLU A 105 -7.28 26.20 6.05
CA GLU A 105 -7.26 27.20 7.14
C GLU A 105 -6.51 28.46 6.72
N ILE A 106 -5.32 28.34 6.14
CA ILE A 106 -4.53 29.48 5.67
C ILE A 106 -5.25 30.24 4.55
N SER A 107 -5.82 29.53 3.58
CA SER A 107 -6.59 30.12 2.48
C SER A 107 -7.80 30.89 2.99
N THR A 108 -8.52 30.34 3.98
CA THR A 108 -9.65 31.02 4.63
C THR A 108 -9.20 32.27 5.37
N ALA A 109 -8.09 32.20 6.11
CA ALA A 109 -7.53 33.36 6.83
C ALA A 109 -7.06 34.48 5.88
N ARG A 110 -6.72 34.14 4.63
CA ARG A 110 -6.37 35.09 3.57
C ARG A 110 -7.56 35.59 2.76
N GLU A 111 -8.77 35.18 3.09
CA GLU A 111 -10.00 35.51 2.36
C GLU A 111 -9.93 35.12 0.85
N GLU A 112 -9.19 34.05 0.53
CA GLU A 112 -9.12 33.52 -0.83
C GLU A 112 -10.44 32.89 -1.25
N VAL A 113 -10.76 32.95 -2.55
CA VAL A 113 -11.99 32.32 -3.08
C VAL A 113 -11.90 30.81 -2.93
N PRO A 114 -12.83 30.19 -2.18
CA PRO A 114 -12.77 28.74 -1.93
C PRO A 114 -13.12 27.95 -3.19
N GLY A 115 -12.41 26.84 -3.38
CA GLY A 115 -12.73 25.83 -4.37
C GLY A 115 -13.67 24.75 -3.83
N ARG A 116 -13.57 23.53 -4.37
CA ARG A 116 -14.39 22.37 -4.00
C ARG A 116 -14.26 22.05 -2.50
N ARG A 117 -15.37 21.93 -1.80
CA ARG A 117 -15.46 21.66 -0.34
C ARG A 117 -14.66 22.65 0.54
N GLY A 118 -14.46 23.87 0.08
CA GLY A 118 -13.76 24.92 0.84
C GLY A 118 -12.23 24.83 0.80
N TYR A 119 -11.66 23.92 0.05
CA TYR A 119 -10.21 23.87 -0.17
C TYR A 119 -9.77 24.97 -1.16
N PRO A 120 -8.50 25.43 -1.10
CA PRO A 120 -8.02 26.43 -2.03
C PRO A 120 -8.00 25.89 -3.46
N GLY A 121 -8.29 26.75 -4.44
CA GLY A 121 -8.31 26.37 -5.85
C GLY A 121 -6.96 25.83 -6.37
N TYR A 122 -5.87 26.20 -5.72
CA TYR A 122 -4.51 25.75 -6.08
C TYR A 122 -4.08 24.44 -5.39
N MET A 123 -4.96 23.77 -4.62
CA MET A 123 -4.60 22.56 -3.87
C MET A 123 -3.99 21.46 -4.76
N TYR A 124 -4.50 21.29 -5.98
CA TYR A 124 -3.94 20.34 -6.94
C TYR A 124 -2.47 20.66 -7.25
N THR A 125 -2.17 21.89 -7.65
CA THR A 125 -0.81 22.32 -7.97
C THR A 125 0.13 22.24 -6.77
N ASP A 126 -0.40 22.53 -5.58
CA ASP A 126 0.35 22.46 -4.33
C ASP A 126 0.73 21.01 -4.00
N LEU A 127 -0.22 20.07 -4.05
CA LEU A 127 0.04 18.64 -3.87
C LEU A 127 0.98 18.07 -4.94
N ALA A 128 0.79 18.46 -6.22
CA ALA A 128 1.67 18.07 -7.30
C ALA A 128 3.12 18.53 -7.04
N SER A 129 3.31 19.75 -6.55
CA SER A 129 4.64 20.27 -6.19
C SER A 129 5.38 19.47 -5.12
N ILE A 130 4.63 18.72 -4.30
CA ILE A 130 5.16 17.80 -3.29
C ILE A 130 5.41 16.42 -3.91
N TYR A 131 4.40 15.84 -4.54
CA TYR A 131 4.45 14.43 -4.99
C TYR A 131 5.36 14.22 -6.20
N GLU A 132 5.47 15.19 -7.11
CA GLU A 132 6.33 15.13 -8.29
C GLU A 132 7.84 15.23 -7.97
N ARG A 133 8.20 15.47 -6.70
CA ARG A 133 9.60 15.37 -6.24
C ARG A 133 10.07 13.92 -6.08
N ALA A 134 9.19 12.93 -6.21
CA ALA A 134 9.57 11.52 -6.29
C ALA A 134 10.15 11.20 -7.68
N GLY A 135 11.22 10.39 -7.70
CA GLY A 135 11.79 9.95 -8.97
C GLY A 135 13.28 9.65 -8.94
N ARG A 136 13.82 9.51 -10.13
CA ARG A 136 15.25 9.32 -10.40
C ARG A 136 15.74 10.35 -11.40
N ILE A 137 16.94 10.86 -11.16
CA ILE A 137 17.61 11.79 -12.09
C ILE A 137 18.57 10.97 -12.95
N LYS A 138 18.52 11.17 -14.28
CA LYS A 138 19.42 10.49 -15.21
C LYS A 138 20.89 10.78 -14.87
N GLY A 139 21.69 9.73 -14.69
CA GLY A 139 23.11 9.86 -14.36
C GLY A 139 23.38 9.98 -12.85
N VAL A 140 22.35 10.01 -12.00
CA VAL A 140 22.50 10.00 -10.54
C VAL A 140 22.00 8.65 -10.00
N PRO A 141 22.81 7.92 -9.21
CA PRO A 141 22.43 6.58 -8.71
C PRO A 141 21.24 6.59 -7.75
N GLY A 142 21.08 7.66 -6.95
CA GLY A 142 20.03 7.76 -5.94
C GLY A 142 18.60 7.86 -6.50
N SER A 143 17.62 7.66 -5.64
CA SER A 143 16.20 7.78 -5.98
C SER A 143 15.35 8.22 -4.80
N ILE A 144 14.19 8.80 -5.09
CA ILE A 144 13.17 9.12 -4.09
C ILE A 144 11.89 8.37 -4.44
N THR A 145 11.40 7.61 -3.48
CA THR A 145 10.07 6.99 -3.51
C THR A 145 9.22 7.65 -2.43
N GLN A 146 8.00 8.07 -2.76
CA GLN A 146 7.07 8.67 -1.81
C GLN A 146 5.86 7.77 -1.57
N ILE A 147 5.45 7.67 -0.30
CA ILE A 147 4.20 7.05 0.13
C ILE A 147 3.41 8.09 0.94
N PRO A 148 2.56 8.88 0.27
CA PRO A 148 1.64 9.76 0.98
C PRO A 148 0.52 8.93 1.62
N ILE A 149 0.27 9.18 2.90
CA ILE A 149 -0.80 8.55 3.68
C ILE A 149 -1.81 9.62 4.02
N LEU A 150 -3.08 9.31 3.84
CA LEU A 150 -4.17 10.21 4.10
C LEU A 150 -5.36 9.50 4.75
N THR A 151 -6.18 10.26 5.43
CA THR A 151 -7.48 9.83 5.93
C THR A 151 -8.55 10.21 4.89
N MET A 152 -9.44 9.27 4.56
CA MET A 152 -10.62 9.56 3.74
C MET A 152 -11.80 9.95 4.65
N PRO A 153 -12.22 11.23 4.70
CA PRO A 153 -13.42 11.59 5.43
C PRO A 153 -14.64 10.81 4.92
N ASP A 154 -15.42 10.25 5.83
CA ASP A 154 -16.61 9.44 5.55
C ASP A 154 -16.37 8.20 4.65
N ASP A 155 -15.13 7.72 4.57
CA ASP A 155 -14.68 6.68 3.61
C ASP A 155 -14.95 7.05 2.13
N ASP A 156 -15.08 8.35 1.84
CA ASP A 156 -15.38 8.89 0.51
C ASP A 156 -14.09 9.09 -0.30
N ILE A 157 -13.80 8.14 -1.20
CA ILE A 157 -12.65 8.22 -2.12
C ILE A 157 -12.77 9.39 -3.11
N THR A 158 -13.99 9.94 -3.31
CA THR A 158 -14.23 11.09 -4.18
C THR A 158 -14.05 12.44 -3.48
N HIS A 159 -13.71 12.42 -2.18
CA HIS A 159 -13.32 13.63 -1.45
C HIS A 159 -12.07 14.27 -2.11
N PRO A 160 -11.95 15.61 -2.18
CA PRO A 160 -10.86 16.28 -2.89
C PRO A 160 -9.45 15.80 -2.53
N VAL A 161 -9.20 15.46 -1.27
CA VAL A 161 -7.86 15.03 -0.83
C VAL A 161 -7.47 13.66 -1.42
N PRO A 162 -8.24 12.56 -1.23
CA PRO A 162 -7.90 11.28 -1.87
C PRO A 162 -8.03 11.33 -3.39
N ASP A 163 -9.01 12.04 -3.94
CA ASP A 163 -9.24 12.15 -5.38
C ASP A 163 -8.02 12.76 -6.10
N LEU A 164 -7.55 13.93 -5.66
CA LEU A 164 -6.38 14.58 -6.22
C LEU A 164 -5.08 13.79 -5.97
N THR A 165 -4.90 13.24 -4.78
CA THR A 165 -3.74 12.41 -4.47
C THR A 165 -3.69 11.18 -5.37
N GLY A 166 -4.81 10.47 -5.54
CA GLY A 166 -4.90 9.30 -6.44
C GLY A 166 -4.71 9.64 -7.91
N TYR A 167 -5.03 10.87 -8.33
CA TYR A 167 -4.79 11.35 -9.69
C TYR A 167 -3.31 11.65 -9.96
N ILE A 168 -2.61 12.26 -9.00
CA ILE A 168 -1.20 12.65 -9.14
C ILE A 168 -0.26 11.46 -8.97
N THR A 169 -0.53 10.58 -8.02
CA THR A 169 0.35 9.44 -7.68
C THR A 169 0.19 8.25 -8.64
N GLU A 170 1.18 7.37 -8.68
CA GLU A 170 1.22 6.21 -9.58
C GLU A 170 0.35 5.02 -9.14
N GLY A 171 -0.19 5.07 -7.93
CA GLY A 171 -1.04 4.03 -7.41
C GLY A 171 -1.66 4.39 -6.08
N GLN A 172 -2.51 3.50 -5.57
CA GLN A 172 -3.18 3.68 -4.29
C GLN A 172 -3.36 2.35 -3.58
N ILE A 173 -3.23 2.38 -2.25
CA ILE A 173 -3.53 1.28 -1.34
C ILE A 173 -4.69 1.74 -0.47
N VAL A 174 -5.83 1.04 -0.55
CA VAL A 174 -7.05 1.40 0.16
C VAL A 174 -7.24 0.46 1.35
N LEU A 175 -7.47 1.02 2.54
CA LEU A 175 -7.79 0.26 3.74
C LEU A 175 -9.29 0.21 3.98
N SER A 176 -9.81 -0.96 4.34
CA SER A 176 -11.24 -1.21 4.58
C SER A 176 -11.56 -1.33 6.07
N ARG A 177 -12.59 -0.59 6.52
CA ARG A 177 -13.12 -0.74 7.89
C ARG A 177 -13.78 -2.11 8.09
N ASP A 178 -14.40 -2.65 7.04
CA ASP A 178 -15.06 -3.95 7.10
C ASP A 178 -14.04 -5.08 7.26
N LEU A 179 -12.97 -5.08 6.47
CA LEU A 179 -11.86 -6.04 6.63
C LEU A 179 -11.20 -5.92 8.01
N PHE A 180 -11.03 -4.67 8.51
CA PHE A 180 -10.50 -4.45 9.85
C PHE A 180 -11.38 -5.05 10.95
N ARG A 181 -12.71 -4.86 10.87
CA ARG A 181 -13.66 -5.45 11.82
C ARG A 181 -13.65 -6.99 11.77
N ARG A 182 -13.36 -7.57 10.61
CA ARG A 182 -13.21 -9.01 10.42
C ARG A 182 -11.85 -9.56 10.84
N GLY A 183 -10.96 -8.70 11.35
CA GLY A 183 -9.66 -9.07 11.89
C GLY A 183 -8.53 -9.21 10.86
N ALA A 184 -8.72 -8.73 9.64
CA ALA A 184 -7.64 -8.69 8.66
C ALA A 184 -6.56 -7.67 9.06
N ASP A 185 -5.28 -8.05 9.02
CA ASP A 185 -4.15 -7.21 9.37
C ASP A 185 -2.98 -7.42 8.38
N PRO A 186 -2.60 -6.43 7.55
CA PRO A 186 -3.31 -5.16 7.31
C PRO A 186 -4.65 -5.32 6.58
N PRO A 187 -5.65 -4.46 6.83
CA PRO A 187 -6.98 -4.59 6.24
C PRO A 187 -7.07 -3.96 4.83
N ILE A 188 -6.26 -4.44 3.90
CA ILE A 188 -6.17 -3.89 2.55
C ILE A 188 -7.35 -4.36 1.71
N ASP A 189 -8.16 -3.43 1.20
CA ASP A 189 -9.17 -3.72 0.18
C ASP A 189 -8.51 -3.74 -1.21
N VAL A 190 -8.23 -4.94 -1.70
CA VAL A 190 -7.45 -5.15 -2.92
C VAL A 190 -8.17 -4.60 -4.17
N LEU A 191 -9.50 -4.64 -4.22
CA LEU A 191 -10.24 -4.32 -5.45
C LEU A 191 -10.14 -2.84 -5.87
N PRO A 192 -10.22 -1.85 -4.97
CA PRO A 192 -9.99 -0.45 -5.33
C PRO A 192 -8.52 -0.06 -5.34
N CYS A 193 -7.58 -0.95 -4.97
CA CYS A 193 -6.16 -0.68 -5.07
C CYS A 193 -5.71 -0.66 -6.53
N LEU A 194 -4.73 0.18 -6.81
CA LEU A 194 -4.20 0.38 -8.15
C LEU A 194 -2.68 0.56 -8.10
N SER A 195 -1.98 -0.02 -9.05
CA SER A 195 -0.59 0.32 -9.38
C SER A 195 -0.44 0.40 -10.90
N ARG A 196 -0.24 1.61 -11.41
CA ARG A 196 -0.09 1.86 -12.86
C ARG A 196 1.21 1.30 -13.42
N LEU A 197 2.25 1.24 -12.59
CA LEU A 197 3.60 0.82 -12.97
C LEU A 197 3.92 -0.63 -12.57
N MET A 198 2.99 -1.37 -11.97
CA MET A 198 3.23 -2.74 -11.50
C MET A 198 3.88 -3.61 -12.57
N ASN A 199 3.37 -3.56 -13.80
CA ASN A 199 3.88 -4.38 -14.91
C ASN A 199 5.34 -4.10 -15.29
N LEU A 200 5.86 -2.91 -14.95
CA LEU A 200 7.26 -2.56 -15.15
C LEU A 200 8.16 -3.07 -14.01
N GLY A 201 7.57 -3.38 -12.86
CA GLY A 201 8.27 -3.81 -11.64
C GLY A 201 8.30 -5.31 -11.40
N ILE A 202 7.61 -6.13 -12.22
CA ILE A 202 7.43 -7.57 -12.01
C ILE A 202 7.84 -8.40 -13.23
N GLY A 203 8.05 -9.70 -13.01
CA GLY A 203 8.37 -10.65 -14.06
C GLY A 203 9.87 -10.97 -14.18
N PRO A 204 10.31 -11.60 -15.29
CA PRO A 204 11.67 -12.09 -15.45
C PRO A 204 12.75 -11.06 -15.16
N GLY A 205 13.74 -11.40 -14.36
CA GLY A 205 14.83 -10.51 -13.94
C GLY A 205 14.50 -9.57 -12.77
N LYS A 206 13.25 -9.56 -12.27
CA LYS A 206 12.78 -8.74 -11.14
C LYS A 206 12.07 -9.55 -10.08
N THR A 207 11.12 -10.39 -10.50
CA THR A 207 10.38 -11.32 -9.67
C THR A 207 10.21 -12.64 -10.43
N ARG A 208 9.44 -13.58 -9.87
CA ARG A 208 9.16 -14.85 -10.56
C ARG A 208 8.36 -14.61 -11.86
N GLU A 209 8.64 -15.39 -12.88
CA GLU A 209 8.10 -15.22 -14.25
C GLU A 209 6.57 -15.32 -14.35
N ASP A 210 5.93 -16.05 -13.44
CA ASP A 210 4.49 -16.24 -13.37
C ASP A 210 3.75 -15.14 -12.59
N HIS A 211 4.47 -14.18 -11.96
CA HIS A 211 3.92 -13.19 -11.04
C HIS A 211 2.68 -12.48 -11.60
N ARG A 212 2.78 -11.96 -12.82
CA ARG A 212 1.66 -11.25 -13.45
C ARG A 212 0.43 -12.14 -13.61
N ASN A 213 0.62 -13.36 -14.11
CA ASN A 213 -0.51 -14.27 -14.34
C ASN A 213 -1.19 -14.67 -13.03
N VAL A 214 -0.38 -14.94 -11.98
CA VAL A 214 -0.92 -15.26 -10.64
C VAL A 214 -1.68 -14.06 -10.08
N ALA A 215 -1.12 -12.86 -10.14
CA ALA A 215 -1.78 -11.64 -9.65
C ALA A 215 -3.11 -11.39 -10.36
N ASP A 216 -3.14 -11.47 -11.70
CA ASP A 216 -4.35 -11.27 -12.50
C ASP A 216 -5.43 -12.32 -12.19
N GLN A 217 -5.03 -13.58 -11.99
CA GLN A 217 -5.97 -14.65 -11.66
C GLN A 217 -6.52 -14.54 -10.24
N VAL A 218 -5.66 -14.32 -9.27
CA VAL A 218 -6.04 -14.13 -7.85
C VAL A 218 -6.99 -12.95 -7.71
N TYR A 219 -6.67 -11.82 -8.35
CA TYR A 219 -7.53 -10.63 -8.34
C TYR A 219 -8.90 -10.93 -8.91
N ALA A 220 -8.98 -11.57 -10.09
CA ALA A 220 -10.24 -11.89 -10.73
C ALA A 220 -11.07 -12.91 -9.91
N SER A 221 -10.42 -13.92 -9.33
CA SER A 221 -11.09 -14.91 -8.49
C SER A 221 -11.65 -14.30 -7.20
N TYR A 222 -10.88 -13.37 -6.58
CA TYR A 222 -11.35 -12.65 -5.41
C TYR A 222 -12.50 -11.69 -5.72
N ALA A 223 -12.44 -10.98 -6.86
CA ALA A 223 -13.52 -10.12 -7.30
C ALA A 223 -14.84 -10.91 -7.47
N TYR A 224 -14.76 -12.06 -8.13
CA TYR A 224 -15.93 -12.92 -8.31
C TYR A 224 -16.49 -13.43 -6.97
N GLY A 225 -15.63 -13.87 -6.05
CA GLY A 225 -16.06 -14.28 -4.70
C GLY A 225 -16.72 -13.16 -3.89
N ARG A 226 -16.22 -11.92 -4.03
CA ARG A 226 -16.83 -10.72 -3.42
C ARG A 226 -18.22 -10.42 -3.99
N ASP A 227 -18.41 -10.58 -5.30
CA ASP A 227 -19.72 -10.40 -5.94
C ASP A 227 -20.71 -11.50 -5.52
N LEU A 228 -20.24 -12.74 -5.40
CA LEU A 228 -21.06 -13.83 -4.86
C LEU A 228 -21.52 -13.58 -3.43
N ARG A 229 -20.69 -13.03 -2.55
CA ARG A 229 -21.14 -12.65 -1.19
C ARG A 229 -22.29 -11.67 -1.20
N ARG A 230 -22.28 -10.71 -2.13
CA ARG A 230 -23.41 -9.78 -2.30
C ARG A 230 -24.67 -10.49 -2.80
N LEU A 231 -24.49 -11.42 -3.72
CA LEU A 231 -25.59 -12.23 -4.25
C LEU A 231 -26.22 -13.09 -3.15
N VAL A 232 -25.40 -13.78 -2.35
CA VAL A 232 -25.86 -14.61 -1.21
C VAL A 232 -26.70 -13.80 -0.22
N ALA A 233 -26.32 -12.57 0.06
CA ALA A 233 -27.08 -11.70 0.96
C ALA A 233 -28.49 -11.38 0.44
N ILE A 234 -28.76 -11.56 -0.86
CA ILE A 234 -30.04 -11.30 -1.49
C ILE A 234 -30.83 -12.57 -1.70
N VAL A 235 -30.21 -13.63 -2.25
CA VAL A 235 -30.93 -14.85 -2.71
C VAL A 235 -30.72 -16.06 -1.79
N GLY A 236 -29.82 -15.99 -0.81
CA GLY A 236 -29.46 -17.11 0.07
C GLY A 236 -28.41 -18.04 -0.54
N GLU A 237 -27.81 -18.87 0.31
CA GLU A 237 -26.74 -19.82 -0.08
C GLU A 237 -27.26 -21.02 -0.91
N GLU A 238 -28.55 -21.32 -0.84
CA GLU A 238 -29.15 -22.45 -1.53
C GLU A 238 -29.14 -22.29 -3.06
N ALA A 239 -29.09 -21.04 -3.54
CA ALA A 239 -29.04 -20.72 -4.97
C ALA A 239 -27.66 -20.90 -5.61
N LEU A 240 -26.62 -21.18 -4.81
CA LEU A 240 -25.24 -21.27 -5.29
C LEU A 240 -24.91 -22.64 -5.86
N THR A 241 -24.18 -22.63 -6.98
CA THR A 241 -23.54 -23.83 -7.53
C THR A 241 -22.35 -24.28 -6.66
N ASP A 242 -21.90 -25.53 -6.85
CA ASP A 242 -20.69 -26.03 -6.17
C ASP A 242 -19.44 -25.22 -6.54
N LEU A 243 -19.38 -24.69 -7.74
CA LEU A 243 -18.31 -23.80 -8.18
C LEU A 243 -18.35 -22.45 -7.44
N ASP A 244 -19.53 -21.88 -7.28
CA ASP A 244 -19.70 -20.61 -6.53
C ASP A 244 -19.27 -20.76 -5.07
N ARG A 245 -19.59 -21.90 -4.44
CA ARG A 245 -19.14 -22.21 -3.07
C ARG A 245 -17.62 -22.29 -2.97
N LYS A 246 -16.92 -22.81 -3.99
CA LYS A 246 -15.45 -22.81 -4.04
C LYS A 246 -14.90 -21.39 -4.14
N TYR A 247 -15.50 -20.52 -4.95
CA TYR A 247 -15.06 -19.11 -5.03
C TYR A 247 -15.34 -18.32 -3.74
N LEU A 248 -16.42 -18.61 -3.03
CA LEU A 248 -16.66 -18.02 -1.70
C LEU A 248 -15.59 -18.46 -0.70
N THR A 249 -15.29 -19.76 -0.66
CA THR A 249 -14.21 -20.31 0.18
C THR A 249 -12.85 -19.69 -0.18
N PHE A 250 -12.57 -19.58 -1.48
CA PHE A 250 -11.36 -18.91 -1.96
C PHE A 250 -11.26 -17.48 -1.43
N ALA A 251 -12.35 -16.70 -1.52
CA ALA A 251 -12.37 -15.31 -1.07
C ALA A 251 -12.12 -15.18 0.45
N ASP A 252 -12.70 -16.08 1.25
CA ASP A 252 -12.49 -16.10 2.70
C ASP A 252 -11.06 -16.45 3.08
N LEU A 253 -10.47 -17.43 2.42
CA LEU A 253 -9.10 -17.83 2.65
C LEU A 253 -8.10 -16.81 2.11
N PHE A 254 -8.42 -16.14 1.00
CA PHE A 254 -7.62 -15.05 0.47
C PHE A 254 -7.52 -13.90 1.49
N GLU A 255 -8.62 -13.51 2.12
CA GLU A 255 -8.60 -12.48 3.16
C GLU A 255 -7.78 -12.92 4.39
N ARG A 256 -7.93 -14.17 4.83
CA ARG A 256 -7.27 -14.67 6.04
C ARG A 256 -5.79 -15.01 5.87
N GLN A 257 -5.39 -15.53 4.73
CA GLN A 257 -4.05 -16.10 4.51
C GLN A 257 -3.18 -15.27 3.56
N PHE A 258 -3.79 -14.60 2.58
CA PHE A 258 -3.04 -13.80 1.62
C PHE A 258 -2.96 -12.34 2.06
N ILE A 259 -4.08 -11.68 2.36
CA ILE A 259 -4.11 -10.29 2.80
C ILE A 259 -3.56 -10.16 4.23
N SER A 260 -4.09 -10.97 5.15
CA SER A 260 -3.74 -10.90 6.57
C SER A 260 -2.39 -11.58 6.82
N GLN A 261 -1.32 -10.79 6.86
CA GLN A 261 0.03 -11.28 7.14
C GLN A 261 0.58 -10.82 8.49
N GLY A 262 -0.15 -9.97 9.24
CA GLY A 262 0.32 -9.41 10.50
C GLY A 262 1.64 -8.64 10.34
N ASP A 263 2.57 -8.84 11.27
CA ASP A 263 3.90 -8.20 11.26
C ASP A 263 4.97 -8.98 10.46
N GLN A 264 4.58 -10.02 9.73
CA GLN A 264 5.55 -10.84 8.96
C GLN A 264 6.12 -10.05 7.79
N ASN A 265 7.44 -10.16 7.59
CA ASN A 265 8.12 -9.72 6.38
C ASN A 265 8.11 -10.87 5.36
N ARG A 266 6.99 -11.00 4.64
CA ARG A 266 6.78 -12.07 3.67
C ARG A 266 7.52 -11.80 2.36
N SER A 267 8.26 -12.78 1.86
CA SER A 267 8.91 -12.66 0.56
C SER A 267 7.89 -12.67 -0.58
N ILE A 268 8.30 -12.18 -1.75
CA ILE A 268 7.44 -12.24 -2.95
C ILE A 268 7.24 -13.69 -3.42
N GLU A 269 8.23 -14.54 -3.26
CA GLU A 269 8.19 -15.97 -3.58
C GLU A 269 7.16 -16.69 -2.70
N ASP A 270 7.15 -16.42 -1.40
CA ASP A 270 6.17 -16.97 -0.46
C ASP A 270 4.77 -16.47 -0.80
N THR A 271 4.64 -15.18 -1.11
CA THR A 271 3.37 -14.57 -1.51
C THR A 271 2.80 -15.25 -2.76
N LEU A 272 3.62 -15.46 -3.79
CA LEU A 272 3.21 -16.15 -5.00
C LEU A 272 2.88 -17.64 -4.74
N SER A 273 3.59 -18.27 -3.83
CA SER A 273 3.34 -19.67 -3.45
C SER A 273 2.02 -19.81 -2.69
N ILE A 274 1.67 -18.87 -1.80
CA ILE A 274 0.34 -18.81 -1.17
C ILE A 274 -0.74 -18.56 -2.24
N GLY A 275 -0.49 -17.66 -3.19
CA GLY A 275 -1.39 -17.43 -4.31
C GLY A 275 -1.70 -18.73 -5.09
N TRP A 276 -0.69 -19.52 -5.42
CA TRP A 276 -0.88 -20.82 -6.07
C TRP A 276 -1.62 -21.83 -5.20
N TYR A 277 -1.32 -21.86 -3.90
CA TYR A 277 -2.03 -22.74 -2.97
C TYR A 277 -3.54 -22.42 -2.97
N LEU A 278 -3.91 -21.15 -2.89
CA LEU A 278 -5.31 -20.73 -2.92
C LEU A 278 -5.95 -21.05 -4.27
N LEU A 279 -5.28 -20.77 -5.38
CA LEU A 279 -5.77 -21.06 -6.72
C LEU A 279 -5.96 -22.56 -6.97
N SER A 280 -5.21 -23.42 -6.30
CA SER A 280 -5.36 -24.88 -6.42
C SER A 280 -6.68 -25.44 -5.87
N MET A 281 -7.46 -24.62 -5.12
CA MET A 281 -8.79 -24.97 -4.65
C MET A 281 -9.87 -24.85 -5.73
N LEU A 282 -9.55 -24.06 -6.77
CA LEU A 282 -10.41 -23.89 -7.93
C LEU A 282 -10.15 -24.97 -8.98
N PRO A 283 -11.12 -25.35 -9.80
CA PRO A 283 -10.88 -26.21 -10.95
C PRO A 283 -9.86 -25.60 -11.90
N GLU A 284 -9.01 -26.43 -12.51
CA GLU A 284 -7.96 -25.97 -13.41
C GLU A 284 -8.53 -25.20 -14.62
N GLU A 285 -9.71 -25.56 -15.07
CA GLU A 285 -10.43 -24.92 -16.17
C GLU A 285 -10.80 -23.46 -15.86
N GLU A 286 -10.82 -23.08 -14.58
CA GLU A 286 -11.10 -21.71 -14.13
C GLU A 286 -9.84 -20.84 -14.08
N LEU A 287 -8.66 -21.41 -14.22
CA LEU A 287 -7.38 -20.67 -14.21
C LEU A 287 -7.08 -20.02 -15.57
N LYS A 288 -8.07 -19.37 -16.17
CA LYS A 288 -8.07 -18.87 -17.56
C LYS A 288 -7.05 -17.74 -17.81
N ARG A 289 -6.56 -17.08 -16.76
CA ARG A 289 -5.58 -15.99 -16.87
C ARG A 289 -4.13 -16.46 -16.73
N ILE A 290 -3.93 -17.77 -16.51
CA ILE A 290 -2.60 -18.36 -16.31
C ILE A 290 -2.26 -19.23 -17.53
N LYS A 291 -1.03 -19.08 -18.03
CA LYS A 291 -0.52 -19.91 -19.11
C LYS A 291 -0.39 -21.37 -18.65
N LEU A 292 -0.71 -22.32 -19.54
CA LEU A 292 -0.65 -23.76 -19.25
C LEU A 292 0.73 -24.22 -18.76
N ASP A 293 1.81 -23.64 -19.29
CA ASP A 293 3.17 -23.98 -18.87
C ASP A 293 3.43 -23.60 -17.42
N PHE A 294 2.88 -22.48 -16.95
CA PHE A 294 2.98 -22.06 -15.55
C PHE A 294 2.12 -22.93 -14.64
N ILE A 295 0.93 -23.37 -15.10
CA ILE A 295 0.11 -24.33 -14.37
C ILE A 295 0.89 -25.62 -14.16
N LYS A 296 1.47 -26.19 -15.21
CA LYS A 296 2.28 -27.41 -15.11
C LYS A 296 3.52 -27.26 -14.22
N LYS A 297 4.09 -26.05 -14.16
CA LYS A 297 5.32 -25.80 -13.41
C LYS A 297 5.08 -25.47 -11.94
N TYR A 298 4.03 -24.71 -11.61
CA TYR A 298 3.86 -24.12 -10.28
C TYR A 298 2.63 -24.63 -9.52
N HIS A 299 1.63 -25.19 -10.20
CA HIS A 299 0.44 -25.66 -9.52
C HIS A 299 0.75 -26.87 -8.62
N PRO A 300 0.29 -26.89 -7.34
CA PRO A 300 0.62 -27.95 -6.37
C PRO A 300 0.39 -29.37 -6.87
N LYS A 301 -0.66 -29.59 -7.66
CA LYS A 301 -1.01 -30.91 -8.27
C LYS A 301 0.11 -31.53 -9.08
N TYR A 302 0.98 -30.72 -9.71
CA TYR A 302 2.05 -31.18 -10.60
C TYR A 302 3.44 -31.16 -9.94
N ARG A 303 3.56 -30.66 -8.69
CA ARG A 303 4.79 -30.75 -7.92
C ARG A 303 4.97 -32.19 -7.44
N LYS A 304 6.12 -32.81 -7.74
CA LYS A 304 6.48 -34.14 -7.21
C LYS A 304 6.44 -34.08 -5.68
N GLU A 305 5.87 -35.11 -5.05
CA GLU A 305 5.88 -35.32 -3.60
C GLU A 305 7.30 -35.15 -3.05
N GLY A 306 7.50 -34.15 -2.19
CA GLY A 306 8.79 -33.78 -1.58
C GLY A 306 8.91 -32.32 -1.24
N VAL A 307 8.07 -31.43 -1.79
CA VAL A 307 8.03 -30.00 -1.49
C VAL A 307 6.61 -29.62 -1.08
N SER A 308 6.02 -30.36 -0.15
CA SER A 308 4.77 -29.98 0.53
C SER A 308 5.09 -29.19 1.79
N GLU A 309 5.89 -28.15 1.68
CA GLU A 309 5.83 -27.11 2.71
C GLU A 309 4.65 -26.20 2.37
N ILE A 310 3.55 -26.40 3.09
CA ILE A 310 2.54 -25.35 3.27
C ILE A 310 3.34 -24.11 3.69
N PRO A 311 3.29 -22.99 2.93
CA PRO A 311 4.09 -21.81 3.24
C PRO A 311 3.90 -21.46 4.72
N GLN A 312 4.99 -21.15 5.43
CA GLN A 312 4.92 -20.73 6.82
C GLN A 312 4.02 -19.49 6.87
N GLY A 313 2.86 -19.62 7.51
CA GLY A 313 1.81 -18.61 7.57
C GLY A 313 0.41 -19.11 7.17
N VAL A 314 0.29 -20.35 6.71
CA VAL A 314 -0.99 -21.01 6.36
C VAL A 314 -1.48 -21.94 7.48
N ARG A 315 -0.88 -21.89 8.68
CA ARG A 315 -1.35 -22.65 9.86
C ARG A 315 -2.25 -21.83 10.76
#